data_43c5ae30cc298c0b0c35803c297e6b85
#
_entry.id   43c5ae30cc298c0b0c35803c297e6b85
#
_cell.length_a   1.000
_cell.length_b   1.000
_cell.length_c   1.000
_cell.angle_alpha   90.00
_cell.angle_beta   90.00
_cell.angle_gamma   90.00
#
_symmetry.space_group_name_H-M   'P 1'
#
loop_
_entity.id
_entity.type
_entity.pdbx_description
1 polymer ?
#
loop_
_entity_poly.entity_id
_entity_poly.type
_entity_poly.pdbx_seq_one_letter_code
_entity_poly.pdbx_strand_id
1 'polypeptide(L)'
;KREDGAELANGVNELVRVFIIQKRKIRVGDKMAGRHGNKGVISNILPEEDMPYLPDGTPVDVMLNPLGVPSRMNIGQVLELHLGMAAKQLGIHVATPVFDGASDDDVWSTVAEAGMAKDAKTVLYDGRTGEPFDSRVSVGVMYMIKLSHMVDDKLHARSIGPYSLVTQQPLGGKAQFGGQRFGEMEVWALEAYGAAYTLQEILTYKSDDTNGRVKTYEAIVKGENIPRPGVPESFRVLMKELQALGMDFRVMDKDDNEVDMGDIDLGDTIEFHGHHESEGHKEEVEETQDVTSESGDYSSLANMITSTDSEEVVEESDDSNSGYASLASLLLSDTEDYADVEDIDDEFDEE
;
A
#
# COMPACT_ATOMS: atom_id res chain seq x y z
N LYS A 1 19.04 35.37 16.00
CA LYS A 1 19.88 35.28 17.20
C LYS A 1 19.25 36.02 18.36
N ARG A 2 19.58 35.63 19.60
CA ARG A 2 19.11 36.32 20.80
C ARG A 2 19.64 37.74 20.88
N GLU A 3 20.85 37.96 20.38
CA GLU A 3 21.51 39.28 20.29
C GLU A 3 20.74 40.25 19.36
N ASP A 4 19.99 39.75 18.40
CA ASP A 4 19.20 40.53 17.45
C ASP A 4 17.78 40.84 17.97
N GLY A 5 17.50 40.58 19.25
CA GLY A 5 16.23 40.84 19.87
C GLY A 5 15.12 39.80 19.60
N ALA A 6 15.48 38.64 19.02
CA ALA A 6 14.53 37.53 18.79
C ALA A 6 14.19 36.81 20.10
N GLU A 7 12.91 36.58 20.36
CA GLU A 7 12.45 35.73 21.45
C GLU A 7 12.71 34.26 21.11
N LEU A 8 13.71 33.69 21.76
CA LEU A 8 14.07 32.29 21.61
C LEU A 8 13.80 31.52 22.90
N ALA A 9 13.49 30.24 22.79
CA ALA A 9 13.29 29.37 23.93
C ALA A 9 14.52 29.39 24.88
N ASN A 10 14.27 29.09 26.17
CA ASN A 10 15.34 29.03 27.16
C ASN A 10 16.42 28.04 26.75
N GLY A 11 17.69 28.48 26.82
CA GLY A 11 18.82 27.65 26.41
C GLY A 11 19.20 27.68 24.92
N VAL A 12 18.35 28.30 24.07
CA VAL A 12 18.65 28.46 22.63
C VAL A 12 19.32 29.82 22.37
N ASN A 13 20.49 29.82 21.77
CA ASN A 13 21.23 31.01 21.41
C ASN A 13 20.92 31.51 20.00
N GLU A 14 20.70 30.56 19.09
CA GLU A 14 20.48 30.83 17.67
C GLU A 14 19.51 29.79 17.09
N LEU A 15 18.57 30.24 16.28
CA LEU A 15 17.65 29.41 15.51
C LEU A 15 17.85 29.72 14.03
N VAL A 16 18.18 28.73 13.25
CA VAL A 16 18.27 28.82 11.79
C VAL A 16 17.13 28.03 11.18
N ARG A 17 16.31 28.69 10.36
CA ARG A 17 15.23 28.05 9.61
C ARG A 17 15.59 28.03 8.13
N VAL A 18 15.79 26.84 7.59
CA VAL A 18 16.11 26.62 6.18
C VAL A 18 14.86 26.18 5.46
N PHE A 19 14.49 26.89 4.37
CA PHE A 19 13.38 26.52 3.49
C PHE A 19 13.96 25.85 2.24
N ILE A 20 13.44 24.66 1.92
CA ILE A 20 13.86 23.89 0.76
C ILE A 20 12.65 23.76 -0.18
N ILE A 21 12.87 24.04 -1.46
CA ILE A 21 11.87 23.85 -2.51
C ILE A 21 12.22 22.57 -3.27
N GLN A 22 11.27 21.65 -3.38
CA GLN A 22 11.40 20.41 -4.13
C GLN A 22 10.30 20.31 -5.16
N LYS A 23 10.66 20.03 -6.43
CA LYS A 23 9.70 19.72 -7.49
C LYS A 23 9.41 18.22 -7.49
N ARG A 24 8.18 17.84 -7.17
CA ARG A 24 7.71 16.45 -7.23
C ARG A 24 6.96 16.22 -8.53
N LYS A 25 7.52 15.39 -9.41
CA LYS A 25 6.85 14.95 -10.66
C LYS A 25 5.67 14.03 -10.33
N ILE A 26 4.73 13.94 -11.27
CA ILE A 26 3.61 13.01 -11.19
C ILE A 26 4.13 11.58 -11.23
N ARG A 27 3.58 10.72 -10.35
CA ARG A 27 3.90 9.29 -10.26
C ARG A 27 2.63 8.47 -10.21
N VAL A 28 2.75 7.18 -10.53
CA VAL A 28 1.70 6.19 -10.27
C VAL A 28 1.40 6.18 -8.77
N GLY A 29 0.10 6.25 -8.42
CA GLY A 29 -0.35 6.36 -7.03
C GLY A 29 -0.60 7.78 -6.54
N ASP A 30 -0.24 8.83 -7.29
CA ASP A 30 -0.58 10.20 -6.96
C ASP A 30 -2.06 10.48 -7.24
N LYS A 31 -2.68 11.28 -6.39
CA LYS A 31 -4.09 11.63 -6.52
C LYS A 31 -4.28 12.92 -7.31
N MET A 32 -5.17 12.87 -8.28
CA MET A 32 -5.57 14.00 -9.09
C MET A 32 -7.07 14.22 -9.03
N ALA A 33 -7.51 15.44 -9.25
CA ALA A 33 -8.92 15.79 -9.29
C ALA A 33 -9.21 16.90 -10.30
N GLY A 34 -10.44 16.95 -10.80
CA GLY A 34 -10.99 18.07 -11.52
C GLY A 34 -11.75 19.03 -10.59
N ARG A 35 -12.57 19.91 -11.18
CA ARG A 35 -13.40 20.89 -10.46
C ARG A 35 -14.82 20.42 -10.11
N HIS A 36 -15.17 19.17 -10.45
CA HIS A 36 -16.54 18.63 -10.39
C HIS A 36 -16.68 17.48 -9.38
N GLY A 37 -15.82 17.39 -8.35
CA GLY A 37 -15.82 16.27 -7.43
C GLY A 37 -15.29 14.97 -8.03
N ASN A 38 -14.73 15.02 -9.24
CA ASN A 38 -14.07 13.89 -9.88
C ASN A 38 -12.64 13.75 -9.37
N LYS A 39 -12.41 12.76 -8.54
CA LYS A 39 -11.10 12.41 -7.98
C LYS A 39 -10.66 11.05 -8.51
N GLY A 40 -9.37 10.87 -8.67
CA GLY A 40 -8.81 9.60 -9.10
C GLY A 40 -7.34 9.47 -8.75
N VAL A 41 -6.88 8.23 -8.71
CA VAL A 41 -5.48 7.89 -8.48
C VAL A 41 -4.87 7.45 -9.82
N ILE A 42 -3.67 7.91 -10.11
CA ILE A 42 -2.94 7.52 -11.31
C ILE A 42 -2.58 6.05 -11.23
N SER A 43 -3.13 5.24 -12.13
CA SER A 43 -2.89 3.81 -12.19
C SER A 43 -1.66 3.46 -13.02
N ASN A 44 -1.42 4.20 -14.11
CA ASN A 44 -0.27 3.96 -14.99
C ASN A 44 0.17 5.24 -15.68
N ILE A 45 1.44 5.29 -16.08
CA ILE A 45 2.02 6.36 -16.90
C ILE A 45 2.65 5.67 -18.10
N LEU A 46 2.07 5.89 -19.27
CA LEU A 46 2.54 5.33 -20.53
C LEU A 46 3.48 6.31 -21.24
N PRO A 47 4.39 5.82 -22.11
CA PRO A 47 5.09 6.63 -23.07
C PRO A 47 4.12 7.37 -24.00
N GLU A 48 4.53 8.51 -24.55
CA GLU A 48 3.68 9.35 -25.41
C GLU A 48 3.24 8.61 -26.68
N GLU A 49 4.11 7.78 -27.24
CA GLU A 49 3.86 6.95 -28.41
C GLU A 49 2.79 5.86 -28.21
N ASP A 50 2.62 5.40 -26.98
CA ASP A 50 1.62 4.36 -26.61
C ASP A 50 0.26 4.95 -26.27
N MET A 51 0.19 6.28 -26.12
CA MET A 51 -1.06 6.97 -25.79
C MET A 51 -1.98 7.03 -27.01
N PRO A 52 -3.31 6.95 -26.81
CA PRO A 52 -4.27 7.20 -27.89
C PRO A 52 -4.09 8.58 -28.49
N TYR A 53 -4.30 8.72 -29.80
CA TYR A 53 -4.11 9.95 -30.51
C TYR A 53 -5.32 10.32 -31.38
N LEU A 54 -5.47 11.62 -31.62
CA LEU A 54 -6.49 12.20 -32.47
C LEU A 54 -6.14 12.00 -33.97
N PRO A 55 -7.09 12.18 -34.90
CA PRO A 55 -6.82 12.05 -36.33
C PRO A 55 -5.74 13.00 -36.90
N ASP A 56 -5.44 14.07 -36.18
CA ASP A 56 -4.35 15.02 -36.49
C ASP A 56 -2.97 14.55 -35.98
N GLY A 57 -2.92 13.40 -35.33
CA GLY A 57 -1.70 12.83 -34.71
C GLY A 57 -1.39 13.35 -33.33
N THR A 58 -2.21 14.23 -32.75
CA THR A 58 -2.00 14.75 -31.39
C THR A 58 -2.35 13.68 -30.33
N PRO A 59 -1.40 13.25 -29.48
CA PRO A 59 -1.71 12.30 -28.42
C PRO A 59 -2.54 12.94 -27.31
N VAL A 60 -3.33 12.14 -26.62
CA VAL A 60 -4.05 12.59 -25.41
C VAL A 60 -3.12 12.54 -24.19
N ASP A 61 -3.23 13.54 -23.32
CA ASP A 61 -2.39 13.63 -22.12
C ASP A 61 -2.86 12.72 -20.97
N VAL A 62 -4.19 12.50 -20.87
CA VAL A 62 -4.83 11.76 -19.77
C VAL A 62 -5.99 10.95 -20.32
N MET A 63 -6.13 9.71 -19.81
CA MET A 63 -7.30 8.87 -20.01
C MET A 63 -8.05 8.72 -18.69
N LEU A 64 -9.34 9.00 -18.69
CA LEU A 64 -10.21 8.90 -17.53
C LEU A 64 -11.20 7.74 -17.69
N ASN A 65 -11.42 6.99 -16.62
CA ASN A 65 -12.40 5.91 -16.62
C ASN A 65 -13.82 6.50 -16.64
N PRO A 66 -14.64 6.20 -17.66
CA PRO A 66 -16.00 6.72 -17.76
C PRO A 66 -16.95 6.18 -16.70
N LEU A 67 -16.65 5.04 -16.07
CA LEU A 67 -17.47 4.45 -15.00
C LEU A 67 -17.56 5.35 -13.75
N GLY A 68 -16.62 6.27 -13.57
CA GLY A 68 -16.64 7.25 -12.49
C GLY A 68 -17.69 8.36 -12.64
N VAL A 69 -18.39 8.45 -13.78
CA VAL A 69 -19.35 9.53 -14.07
C VAL A 69 -20.80 9.18 -13.70
N PRO A 70 -21.37 8.03 -14.15
CA PRO A 70 -22.80 7.77 -14.03
C PRO A 70 -23.32 7.71 -12.59
N SER A 71 -22.65 6.98 -11.72
CA SER A 71 -23.05 6.80 -10.33
C SER A 71 -22.89 8.06 -9.48
N ARG A 72 -21.98 8.94 -9.85
CA ARG A 72 -21.66 10.17 -9.11
C ARG A 72 -22.44 11.40 -9.60
N MET A 73 -23.15 11.28 -10.72
CA MET A 73 -24.03 12.31 -11.30
C MET A 73 -23.34 13.68 -11.49
N ASN A 74 -22.04 13.70 -11.67
CA ASN A 74 -21.25 14.92 -11.89
C ASN A 74 -21.07 15.21 -13.39
N ILE A 75 -22.19 15.42 -14.09
CA ILE A 75 -22.21 15.62 -15.55
C ILE A 75 -21.44 16.88 -15.99
N GLY A 76 -21.28 17.85 -15.10
CA GLY A 76 -20.52 19.08 -15.36
C GLY A 76 -19.11 18.84 -15.89
N GLN A 77 -18.45 17.73 -15.50
CA GLN A 77 -17.14 17.38 -16.03
C GLN A 77 -17.17 17.06 -17.53
N VAL A 78 -18.27 16.45 -18.02
CA VAL A 78 -18.45 16.15 -19.45
C VAL A 78 -18.74 17.42 -20.23
N LEU A 79 -19.57 18.31 -19.70
CA LEU A 79 -19.83 19.62 -20.30
C LEU A 79 -18.58 20.48 -20.37
N GLU A 80 -17.76 20.49 -19.29
CA GLU A 80 -16.45 21.16 -19.29
C GLU A 80 -15.53 20.62 -20.39
N LEU A 81 -15.49 19.29 -20.53
CA LEU A 81 -14.65 18.64 -21.54
C LEU A 81 -15.01 19.10 -22.97
N HIS A 82 -16.30 19.13 -23.29
CA HIS A 82 -16.79 19.54 -24.63
C HIS A 82 -16.60 21.04 -24.89
N LEU A 83 -16.99 21.85 -23.90
CA LEU A 83 -16.82 23.32 -24.03
C LEU A 83 -15.33 23.71 -24.06
N GLY A 84 -14.48 23.01 -23.30
CA GLY A 84 -13.04 23.21 -23.30
C GLY A 84 -12.39 22.89 -24.65
N MET A 85 -12.88 21.85 -25.34
CA MET A 85 -12.40 21.55 -26.73
C MET A 85 -12.85 22.59 -27.72
N ALA A 86 -14.11 23.03 -27.64
CA ALA A 86 -14.64 24.10 -28.49
C ALA A 86 -13.85 25.42 -28.26
N ALA A 87 -13.61 25.78 -27.01
CA ALA A 87 -12.83 26.97 -26.66
C ALA A 87 -11.39 26.92 -27.19
N LYS A 88 -10.75 25.74 -27.15
CA LYS A 88 -9.42 25.53 -27.72
C LYS A 88 -9.41 25.74 -29.23
N GLN A 89 -10.42 25.24 -29.95
CA GLN A 89 -10.53 25.40 -31.41
C GLN A 89 -10.84 26.85 -31.82
N LEU A 90 -11.69 27.53 -31.05
CA LEU A 90 -12.03 28.94 -31.31
C LEU A 90 -10.98 29.93 -30.81
N GLY A 91 -10.02 29.47 -29.98
CA GLY A 91 -8.99 30.34 -29.38
C GLY A 91 -9.52 31.31 -28.31
N ILE A 92 -10.63 30.98 -27.65
CA ILE A 92 -11.28 31.82 -26.65
C ILE A 92 -11.09 31.24 -25.24
N HIS A 93 -11.23 32.11 -24.20
CA HIS A 93 -11.31 31.71 -22.80
C HIS A 93 -12.75 31.84 -22.34
N VAL A 94 -13.28 30.75 -21.76
CA VAL A 94 -14.65 30.71 -21.23
C VAL A 94 -14.60 30.76 -19.70
N ALA A 95 -15.37 31.68 -19.11
CA ALA A 95 -15.57 31.79 -17.67
C ALA A 95 -17.03 31.49 -17.35
N THR A 96 -17.25 30.50 -16.50
CA THR A 96 -18.60 30.06 -16.07
C THR A 96 -18.71 30.14 -14.54
N PRO A 97 -19.02 31.30 -13.95
CA PRO A 97 -19.21 31.41 -12.51
C PRO A 97 -20.40 30.56 -12.05
N VAL A 98 -20.42 30.18 -10.77
CA VAL A 98 -21.36 29.19 -10.22
C VAL A 98 -22.83 29.58 -10.39
N PHE A 99 -23.16 30.87 -10.27
CA PHE A 99 -24.54 31.37 -10.35
C PHE A 99 -24.88 32.09 -11.66
N ASP A 100 -23.93 32.22 -12.56
CA ASP A 100 -24.11 32.83 -13.87
C ASP A 100 -23.30 32.02 -14.90
N GLY A 101 -23.61 30.75 -14.96
CA GLY A 101 -22.94 29.78 -15.84
C GLY A 101 -23.57 29.73 -17.24
N ALA A 102 -22.96 28.91 -18.11
CA ALA A 102 -23.51 28.62 -19.43
C ALA A 102 -24.71 27.67 -19.32
N SER A 103 -25.75 27.95 -20.11
CA SER A 103 -26.86 27.00 -20.31
C SER A 103 -26.42 25.86 -21.23
N ASP A 104 -27.20 24.77 -21.27
CA ASP A 104 -26.94 23.67 -22.21
C ASP A 104 -26.93 24.14 -23.68
N ASP A 105 -27.88 25.07 -24.04
CA ASP A 105 -27.96 25.63 -25.36
C ASP A 105 -26.71 26.45 -25.73
N ASP A 106 -26.15 27.19 -24.77
CA ASP A 106 -24.89 27.96 -25.00
C ASP A 106 -23.70 27.00 -25.24
N VAL A 107 -23.63 25.92 -24.50
CA VAL A 107 -22.56 24.89 -24.66
C VAL A 107 -22.66 24.29 -26.06
N TRP A 108 -23.85 23.83 -26.48
CA TRP A 108 -24.01 23.15 -27.77
C TRP A 108 -23.91 24.10 -28.93
N SER A 109 -24.32 25.38 -28.79
CA SER A 109 -24.11 26.39 -29.85
C SER A 109 -22.63 26.69 -30.05
N THR A 110 -21.85 26.80 -28.96
CA THR A 110 -20.39 27.00 -29.04
C THR A 110 -19.68 25.78 -29.66
N VAL A 111 -20.12 24.57 -29.34
CA VAL A 111 -19.60 23.33 -29.93
C VAL A 111 -19.88 23.32 -31.48
N ALA A 112 -21.07 23.74 -31.88
CA ALA A 112 -21.44 23.83 -33.30
C ALA A 112 -20.63 24.92 -34.03
N GLU A 113 -20.41 26.09 -33.41
CA GLU A 113 -19.60 27.18 -33.93
C GLU A 113 -18.14 26.75 -34.15
N ALA A 114 -17.61 25.92 -33.23
CA ALA A 114 -16.28 25.31 -33.35
C ALA A 114 -16.18 24.26 -34.48
N GLY A 115 -17.28 23.94 -35.18
CA GLY A 115 -17.31 22.94 -36.24
C GLY A 115 -17.21 21.50 -35.79
N MET A 116 -17.43 21.22 -34.50
CA MET A 116 -17.39 19.88 -33.94
C MET A 116 -18.68 19.10 -34.30
N ALA A 117 -18.61 17.78 -34.21
CA ALA A 117 -19.78 16.91 -34.37
C ALA A 117 -20.83 17.21 -33.28
N LYS A 118 -22.13 17.00 -33.59
CA LYS A 118 -23.25 17.27 -32.66
C LYS A 118 -23.15 16.56 -31.34
N ASP A 119 -22.49 15.42 -31.28
CA ASP A 119 -22.28 14.64 -30.10
C ASP A 119 -20.92 14.93 -29.41
N ALA A 120 -20.18 15.89 -29.92
CA ALA A 120 -18.86 16.31 -29.45
C ALA A 120 -17.86 15.14 -29.27
N LYS A 121 -18.07 14.03 -30.00
CA LYS A 121 -17.18 12.85 -29.96
C LYS A 121 -16.31 12.80 -31.20
N THR A 122 -15.10 12.30 -31.03
CA THR A 122 -14.11 12.13 -32.12
C THR A 122 -13.67 10.68 -32.23
N VAL A 123 -13.02 10.36 -33.34
CA VAL A 123 -12.36 9.07 -33.51
C VAL A 123 -10.98 9.16 -32.85
N LEU A 124 -10.65 8.19 -32.07
CA LEU A 124 -9.31 8.00 -31.52
C LEU A 124 -8.67 6.75 -32.12
N TYR A 125 -7.35 6.78 -32.21
CA TYR A 125 -6.53 5.66 -32.65
C TYR A 125 -5.71 5.15 -31.46
N ASP A 126 -5.54 3.84 -31.34
CA ASP A 126 -4.66 3.24 -30.33
C ASP A 126 -3.20 3.50 -30.70
N GLY A 127 -2.43 4.06 -29.76
CA GLY A 127 -1.01 4.37 -29.98
C GLY A 127 -0.14 3.13 -30.25
N ARG A 128 -0.53 1.97 -29.75
CA ARG A 128 0.24 0.74 -29.91
C ARG A 128 -0.07 0.00 -31.21
N THR A 129 -1.34 -0.08 -31.59
CA THR A 129 -1.77 -0.83 -32.79
C THR A 129 -1.95 0.07 -34.03
N GLY A 130 -2.21 1.37 -33.82
CA GLY A 130 -2.57 2.30 -34.88
C GLY A 130 -3.99 2.11 -35.41
N GLU A 131 -4.80 1.24 -34.83
CA GLU A 131 -6.17 0.97 -35.23
C GLU A 131 -7.14 1.96 -34.56
N PRO A 132 -8.23 2.34 -35.22
CA PRO A 132 -9.25 3.19 -34.63
C PRO A 132 -10.01 2.42 -33.56
N PHE A 133 -10.45 3.09 -32.49
CA PHE A 133 -11.36 2.51 -31.52
C PHE A 133 -12.73 2.17 -32.13
N ASP A 134 -13.37 1.13 -31.65
CA ASP A 134 -14.68 0.63 -32.14
C ASP A 134 -15.76 1.72 -32.11
N SER A 135 -15.70 2.62 -31.16
CA SER A 135 -16.65 3.71 -31.00
C SER A 135 -15.98 5.06 -30.85
N ARG A 136 -16.66 6.12 -31.26
CA ARG A 136 -16.18 7.48 -31.04
C ARG A 136 -16.14 7.82 -29.55
N VAL A 137 -15.10 8.54 -29.16
CA VAL A 137 -14.77 8.86 -27.77
C VAL A 137 -14.92 10.35 -27.53
N SER A 138 -15.37 10.74 -26.34
CA SER A 138 -15.36 12.13 -25.89
C SER A 138 -13.94 12.55 -25.54
N VAL A 139 -13.41 13.52 -26.25
CA VAL A 139 -12.07 14.09 -26.04
C VAL A 139 -12.20 15.59 -25.92
N GLY A 140 -11.50 16.19 -24.99
CA GLY A 140 -11.53 17.62 -24.82
C GLY A 140 -10.50 18.13 -23.84
N VAL A 141 -10.61 19.37 -23.44
CA VAL A 141 -9.71 20.02 -22.48
C VAL A 141 -10.42 20.18 -21.14
N MET A 142 -9.80 19.66 -20.09
CA MET A 142 -10.32 19.72 -18.72
C MET A 142 -9.25 20.26 -17.79
N TYR A 143 -9.66 21.04 -16.79
CA TYR A 143 -8.78 21.51 -15.74
C TYR A 143 -8.55 20.41 -14.69
N MET A 144 -7.30 20.01 -14.52
CA MET A 144 -6.91 18.97 -13.57
C MET A 144 -5.88 19.52 -12.58
N ILE A 145 -6.02 19.13 -11.32
CA ILE A 145 -5.11 19.51 -10.23
C ILE A 145 -4.53 18.27 -9.55
N LYS A 146 -3.24 18.32 -9.24
CA LYS A 146 -2.58 17.33 -8.39
C LYS A 146 -2.87 17.67 -6.93
N LEU A 147 -3.44 16.70 -6.20
CA LEU A 147 -3.71 16.87 -4.78
C LEU A 147 -2.47 16.60 -3.93
N SER A 148 -2.45 17.14 -2.69
CA SER A 148 -1.34 16.94 -1.75
C SER A 148 -1.24 15.50 -1.20
N HIS A 149 -2.12 14.60 -1.64
CA HIS A 149 -2.09 13.17 -1.33
C HIS A 149 -1.17 12.43 -2.31
N MET A 150 0.12 12.57 -2.12
CA MET A 150 1.14 11.97 -2.97
C MET A 150 1.60 10.62 -2.41
N VAL A 151 1.88 9.68 -3.31
CA VAL A 151 2.33 8.33 -2.94
C VAL A 151 3.62 8.33 -2.12
N ASP A 152 4.54 9.23 -2.41
CA ASP A 152 5.82 9.34 -1.69
C ASP A 152 5.63 9.65 -0.20
N ASP A 153 4.55 10.34 0.17
CA ASP A 153 4.25 10.66 1.55
C ASP A 153 3.57 9.49 2.29
N LYS A 154 2.93 8.58 1.56
CA LYS A 154 2.18 7.44 2.10
C LYS A 154 2.96 6.13 2.08
N LEU A 155 3.86 5.95 1.10
CA LEU A 155 4.67 4.75 1.00
C LEU A 155 5.55 4.60 2.24
N HIS A 156 5.43 3.46 2.92
CA HIS A 156 6.19 3.16 4.12
C HIS A 156 6.50 1.67 4.20
N ALA A 157 7.72 1.34 4.60
CA ALA A 157 8.18 0.00 4.89
C ALA A 157 9.12 0.02 6.09
N ARG A 158 9.19 -1.09 6.81
CA ARG A 158 10.07 -1.25 7.97
C ARG A 158 10.62 -2.66 8.02
N SER A 159 11.91 -2.79 8.29
CA SER A 159 12.54 -4.05 8.73
C SER A 159 12.78 -4.01 10.23
N ILE A 160 13.69 -3.18 10.66
CA ILE A 160 14.00 -2.87 12.07
C ILE A 160 13.92 -1.37 12.29
N GLY A 161 13.57 -0.95 13.51
CA GLY A 161 13.44 0.46 13.84
C GLY A 161 13.27 0.66 15.35
N PRO A 162 12.80 1.82 15.80
CA PRO A 162 12.62 2.13 17.21
C PRO A 162 11.48 1.33 17.84
N TYR A 163 11.64 1.00 19.12
CA TYR A 163 10.68 0.25 19.93
C TYR A 163 10.28 1.05 21.15
N SER A 164 9.09 0.73 21.70
CA SER A 164 8.65 1.28 22.99
C SER A 164 9.54 0.78 24.13
N LEU A 165 9.77 1.63 25.13
CA LEU A 165 10.61 1.27 26.26
C LEU A 165 9.97 0.22 27.18
N VAL A 166 8.67 0.31 27.42
CA VAL A 166 7.97 -0.56 28.39
C VAL A 166 7.56 -1.88 27.72
N THR A 167 6.81 -1.80 26.64
CA THR A 167 6.23 -2.98 25.98
C THR A 167 7.17 -3.64 24.97
N GLN A 168 8.28 -2.98 24.63
CA GLN A 168 9.20 -3.45 23.60
C GLN A 168 8.57 -3.73 22.22
N GLN A 169 7.38 -3.19 21.99
CA GLN A 169 6.70 -3.25 20.71
C GLN A 169 7.22 -2.20 19.73
N PRO A 170 7.16 -2.45 18.41
CA PRO A 170 7.47 -1.43 17.42
C PRO A 170 6.61 -0.18 17.61
N LEU A 171 7.21 1.00 17.44
CA LEU A 171 6.44 2.25 17.40
C LEU A 171 5.53 2.27 16.18
N GLY A 172 4.43 3.04 16.23
CA GLY A 172 3.53 3.25 15.11
C GLY A 172 3.86 4.51 14.31
N GLY A 173 3.34 4.58 13.07
CA GLY A 173 3.41 5.75 12.22
C GLY A 173 4.67 5.87 11.38
N LYS A 174 4.52 6.42 10.17
CA LYS A 174 5.60 6.62 9.20
C LYS A 174 6.69 7.58 9.71
N ALA A 175 6.29 8.66 10.40
CA ALA A 175 7.23 9.67 10.90
C ALA A 175 8.23 9.10 11.92
N GLN A 176 7.84 8.09 12.66
CA GLN A 176 8.67 7.40 13.66
C GLN A 176 9.34 6.14 13.12
N PHE A 177 9.30 5.93 11.81
CA PHE A 177 9.75 4.69 11.19
C PHE A 177 9.13 3.46 11.87
N GLY A 178 7.82 3.54 12.11
CA GLY A 178 7.05 2.57 12.86
C GLY A 178 6.60 1.37 12.04
N GLY A 179 6.08 0.35 12.73
CA GLY A 179 5.48 -0.84 12.14
C GLY A 179 3.98 -0.67 11.89
N GLN A 180 3.42 -1.63 11.17
CA GLN A 180 1.97 -1.74 10.98
C GLN A 180 1.30 -2.31 12.23
N ARG A 181 0.09 -1.85 12.53
CA ARG A 181 -0.71 -2.40 13.62
C ARG A 181 -1.39 -3.68 13.16
N PHE A 182 -1.14 -4.77 13.87
CA PHE A 182 -1.89 -6.01 13.72
C PHE A 182 -2.93 -6.08 14.85
N GLY A 183 -4.16 -5.71 14.53
CA GLY A 183 -5.23 -5.57 15.52
C GLY A 183 -5.89 -6.90 15.89
N GLU A 184 -6.89 -6.82 16.76
CA GLU A 184 -7.62 -7.99 17.25
C GLU A 184 -8.38 -8.72 16.13
N MET A 185 -8.97 -7.96 15.19
CA MET A 185 -9.71 -8.55 14.07
C MET A 185 -8.80 -9.30 13.10
N GLU A 186 -7.58 -8.83 12.86
CA GLU A 186 -6.57 -9.50 12.06
C GLU A 186 -6.10 -10.80 12.72
N VAL A 187 -6.01 -10.81 14.05
CA VAL A 187 -5.73 -12.04 14.83
C VAL A 187 -6.84 -13.06 14.62
N TRP A 188 -8.11 -12.66 14.70
CA TRP A 188 -9.25 -13.55 14.45
C TRP A 188 -9.22 -14.14 13.03
N ALA A 189 -8.79 -13.36 12.05
CA ALA A 189 -8.64 -13.86 10.68
C ALA A 189 -7.62 -15.00 10.59
N LEU A 190 -6.46 -14.86 11.24
CA LEU A 190 -5.44 -15.92 11.28
C LEU A 190 -5.91 -17.15 12.08
N GLU A 191 -6.65 -16.96 13.15
CA GLU A 191 -7.28 -18.05 13.89
C GLU A 191 -8.29 -18.81 13.03
N ALA A 192 -9.10 -18.10 12.26
CA ALA A 192 -10.07 -18.71 11.34
C ALA A 192 -9.41 -19.56 10.24
N TYR A 193 -8.23 -19.15 9.76
CA TYR A 193 -7.43 -19.95 8.82
C TYR A 193 -6.64 -21.08 9.49
N GLY A 194 -6.59 -21.15 10.80
CA GLY A 194 -5.77 -22.11 11.54
C GLY A 194 -4.25 -21.88 11.37
N ALA A 195 -3.84 -20.65 11.04
CA ALA A 195 -2.44 -20.28 10.78
C ALA A 195 -1.69 -20.00 12.11
N ALA A 196 -1.57 -20.99 12.98
CA ALA A 196 -1.02 -20.84 14.33
C ALA A 196 0.46 -20.39 14.32
N TYR A 197 1.28 -20.92 13.43
CA TYR A 197 2.69 -20.56 13.35
C TYR A 197 2.88 -19.11 12.88
N THR A 198 2.10 -18.66 11.92
CA THR A 198 2.13 -17.26 11.46
C THR A 198 1.69 -16.31 12.56
N LEU A 199 0.65 -16.67 13.31
CA LEU A 199 0.19 -15.87 14.45
C LEU A 199 1.26 -15.80 15.55
N GLN A 200 1.88 -16.92 15.89
CA GLN A 200 2.98 -16.96 16.86
C GLN A 200 4.15 -16.08 16.43
N GLU A 201 4.54 -16.14 15.16
CA GLU A 201 5.59 -15.31 14.59
C GLU A 201 5.31 -13.81 14.73
N ILE A 202 4.09 -13.39 14.38
CA ILE A 202 3.66 -11.98 14.47
C ILE A 202 3.65 -11.48 15.92
N LEU A 203 3.20 -12.31 16.85
CA LEU A 203 3.09 -11.95 18.27
C LEU A 203 4.42 -11.98 19.02
N THR A 204 5.45 -12.66 18.52
CA THR A 204 6.71 -12.88 19.24
C THR A 204 7.88 -12.13 18.59
N TYR A 205 8.69 -12.80 17.80
CA TYR A 205 9.95 -12.23 17.31
C TYR A 205 9.77 -11.15 16.24
N LYS A 206 8.62 -10.99 15.64
CA LYS A 206 8.29 -9.80 14.81
C LYS A 206 7.80 -8.61 15.65
N SER A 207 7.47 -8.80 16.92
CA SER A 207 6.90 -7.76 17.79
C SER A 207 7.80 -7.47 18.99
N ASP A 208 7.57 -8.14 20.12
CA ASP A 208 8.08 -7.76 21.44
C ASP A 208 9.01 -8.78 22.12
N ASP A 209 9.31 -9.91 21.49
CA ASP A 209 10.37 -10.81 21.96
C ASP A 209 11.75 -10.23 21.61
N THR A 210 12.41 -9.60 22.58
CA THR A 210 13.69 -8.93 22.39
C THR A 210 14.81 -9.89 22.00
N ASN A 211 14.90 -11.04 22.67
CA ASN A 211 15.92 -12.05 22.41
C ASN A 211 15.65 -12.78 21.08
N GLY A 212 14.39 -13.11 20.84
CA GLY A 212 13.95 -13.75 19.60
C GLY A 212 14.23 -12.89 18.37
N ARG A 213 14.05 -11.57 18.43
CA ARG A 213 14.39 -10.65 17.33
C ARG A 213 15.86 -10.72 16.93
N VAL A 214 16.76 -10.69 17.92
CA VAL A 214 18.21 -10.72 17.70
C VAL A 214 18.63 -12.06 17.09
N LYS A 215 18.20 -13.16 17.71
CA LYS A 215 18.48 -14.52 17.22
C LYS A 215 17.93 -14.75 15.81
N THR A 216 16.72 -14.26 15.51
CA THR A 216 16.10 -14.37 14.19
C THR A 216 16.88 -13.61 13.13
N TYR A 217 17.29 -12.37 13.42
CA TYR A 217 18.08 -11.58 12.48
C TYR A 217 19.44 -12.24 12.22
N GLU A 218 20.09 -12.77 13.25
CA GLU A 218 21.34 -13.50 13.14
C GLU A 218 21.19 -14.77 12.31
N ALA A 219 20.13 -15.54 12.51
CA ALA A 219 19.82 -16.74 11.73
C ALA A 219 19.59 -16.43 10.24
N ILE A 220 18.86 -15.34 9.94
CA ILE A 220 18.62 -14.88 8.56
C ILE A 220 19.96 -14.52 7.87
N VAL A 221 20.83 -13.77 8.57
CA VAL A 221 22.14 -13.37 8.03
C VAL A 221 23.05 -14.57 7.79
N LYS A 222 23.00 -15.58 8.67
CA LYS A 222 23.79 -16.81 8.54
C LYS A 222 23.18 -17.84 7.58
N GLY A 223 21.92 -17.68 7.18
CA GLY A 223 21.17 -18.65 6.39
C GLY A 223 20.73 -19.90 7.18
N GLU A 224 20.64 -19.78 8.51
CA GLU A 224 20.21 -20.83 9.43
C GLU A 224 18.69 -20.80 9.65
N ASN A 225 18.14 -21.89 10.20
CA ASN A 225 16.74 -21.93 10.58
C ASN A 225 16.46 -20.97 11.75
N ILE A 226 15.30 -20.30 11.72
CA ILE A 226 14.87 -19.40 12.77
C ILE A 226 14.61 -20.23 14.05
N PRO A 227 15.18 -19.82 15.22
CA PRO A 227 14.98 -20.52 16.47
C PRO A 227 13.51 -20.38 16.95
N ARG A 228 13.13 -21.19 17.93
CA ARG A 228 11.81 -21.10 18.55
C ARG A 228 11.65 -19.74 19.22
N PRO A 229 10.46 -19.12 19.18
CA PRO A 229 10.20 -17.85 19.82
C PRO A 229 10.23 -17.96 21.34
N GLY A 230 10.62 -16.88 22.00
CA GLY A 230 10.61 -16.74 23.44
C GLY A 230 9.27 -16.22 23.98
N VAL A 231 9.30 -15.72 25.23
CA VAL A 231 8.13 -15.13 25.88
C VAL A 231 8.04 -13.65 25.50
N PRO A 232 6.86 -13.18 25.03
CA PRO A 232 6.64 -11.77 24.72
C PRO A 232 6.85 -10.87 25.95
N GLU A 233 7.53 -9.74 25.79
CA GLU A 233 7.76 -8.79 26.88
C GLU A 233 6.45 -8.20 27.41
N SER A 234 5.44 -8.00 26.54
CA SER A 234 4.11 -7.56 26.95
C SER A 234 3.45 -8.51 27.95
N PHE A 235 3.68 -9.81 27.84
CA PHE A 235 3.19 -10.79 28.79
C PHE A 235 3.89 -10.67 30.16
N ARG A 236 5.20 -10.39 30.17
CA ARG A 236 5.95 -10.13 31.40
C ARG A 236 5.46 -8.87 32.10
N VAL A 237 5.17 -7.81 31.33
CA VAL A 237 4.58 -6.56 31.85
C VAL A 237 3.23 -6.85 32.48
N LEU A 238 2.35 -7.59 31.79
CA LEU A 238 1.03 -7.98 32.31
C LEU A 238 1.14 -8.73 33.64
N MET A 239 2.05 -9.70 33.77
CA MET A 239 2.28 -10.42 35.02
C MET A 239 2.69 -9.47 36.15
N LYS A 240 3.59 -8.52 35.87
CA LYS A 240 4.04 -7.56 36.87
C LYS A 240 2.93 -6.60 37.29
N GLU A 241 2.06 -6.20 36.36
CA GLU A 241 0.89 -5.37 36.67
C GLU A 241 -0.12 -6.12 37.53
N LEU A 242 -0.39 -7.41 37.27
CA LEU A 242 -1.25 -8.25 38.10
C LEU A 242 -0.66 -8.44 39.52
N GLN A 243 0.63 -8.67 39.63
CA GLN A 243 1.33 -8.74 40.92
C GLN A 243 1.24 -7.41 41.68
N ALA A 244 1.36 -6.27 40.99
CA ALA A 244 1.22 -4.95 41.58
C ALA A 244 -0.20 -4.70 42.16
N LEU A 245 -1.22 -5.30 41.54
CA LEU A 245 -2.60 -5.29 42.05
C LEU A 245 -2.85 -6.27 43.23
N GLY A 246 -1.82 -6.97 43.68
CA GLY A 246 -1.91 -7.92 44.80
C GLY A 246 -2.39 -9.32 44.39
N MET A 247 -2.43 -9.62 43.10
CA MET A 247 -2.75 -10.97 42.60
C MET A 247 -1.50 -11.81 42.48
N ASP A 248 -1.55 -13.07 42.94
CA ASP A 248 -0.48 -14.05 42.76
C ASP A 248 -0.71 -14.77 41.42
N PHE A 249 0.17 -14.52 40.45
CA PHE A 249 0.12 -15.12 39.12
C PHE A 249 1.35 -16.00 38.94
N ARG A 250 1.14 -17.32 38.78
CA ARG A 250 2.19 -18.31 38.55
C ARG A 250 1.91 -19.13 37.30
N VAL A 251 2.94 -19.42 36.57
CA VAL A 251 2.88 -20.34 35.41
C VAL A 251 3.34 -21.71 35.88
N MET A 252 2.49 -22.72 35.72
CA MET A 252 2.76 -24.08 36.11
C MET A 252 2.95 -24.96 34.89
N ASP A 253 3.87 -25.91 34.96
CA ASP A 253 4.03 -26.96 33.95
C ASP A 253 2.97 -28.07 34.15
N LYS A 254 2.91 -29.03 33.21
CA LYS A 254 2.00 -30.20 33.30
C LYS A 254 2.16 -31.04 34.56
N ASP A 255 3.35 -30.98 35.18
CA ASP A 255 3.71 -31.70 36.39
C ASP A 255 3.54 -30.85 37.67
N ASP A 256 2.79 -29.74 37.59
CA ASP A 256 2.55 -28.77 38.67
C ASP A 256 3.83 -28.13 39.24
N ASN A 257 4.91 -28.09 38.48
CA ASN A 257 6.10 -27.34 38.87
C ASN A 257 5.97 -25.88 38.43
N GLU A 258 6.39 -24.96 39.27
CA GLU A 258 6.44 -23.54 38.95
C GLU A 258 7.56 -23.28 37.91
N VAL A 259 7.21 -22.66 36.80
CA VAL A 259 8.14 -22.30 35.74
C VAL A 259 8.60 -20.87 35.96
N ASP A 260 9.90 -20.65 36.19
CA ASP A 260 10.44 -19.31 36.30
C ASP A 260 10.50 -18.65 34.92
N MET A 261 9.69 -17.61 34.75
CA MET A 261 9.60 -16.84 33.49
C MET A 261 10.84 -15.98 33.23
N GLY A 262 11.77 -15.88 34.18
CA GLY A 262 13.04 -15.19 34.02
C GLY A 262 14.08 -16.01 33.25
N ASP A 263 14.06 -17.32 33.46
CA ASP A 263 15.05 -18.26 32.92
C ASP A 263 14.58 -19.05 31.69
N ILE A 264 13.37 -18.77 31.18
CA ILE A 264 12.87 -19.44 29.98
C ILE A 264 13.61 -18.90 28.72
N ASP A 265 14.82 -19.35 28.57
CA ASP A 265 15.46 -19.48 27.27
C ASP A 265 14.90 -20.77 26.65
N LEU A 266 13.70 -20.65 26.02
CA LEU A 266 12.89 -21.77 25.50
C LEU A 266 13.58 -22.59 24.40
N GLY A 267 14.92 -22.67 24.40
CA GLY A 267 15.67 -23.53 23.49
C GLY A 267 15.49 -25.02 23.76
N ASP A 268 15.29 -25.45 25.01
CA ASP A 268 15.54 -26.84 25.35
C ASP A 268 14.40 -27.63 26.05
N THR A 269 13.23 -27.05 26.37
CA THR A 269 12.35 -27.76 27.34
C THR A 269 10.87 -27.94 27.01
N ILE A 270 10.36 -27.61 25.84
CA ILE A 270 8.96 -27.98 25.49
C ILE A 270 8.94 -28.81 24.20
N GLU A 271 9.08 -30.11 24.33
CA GLU A 271 8.60 -31.04 23.31
C GLU A 271 7.08 -31.02 23.32
N PHE A 272 6.49 -30.29 22.35
CA PHE A 272 5.08 -30.47 22.03
C PHE A 272 4.90 -31.85 21.40
N HIS A 273 4.57 -32.85 22.21
CA HIS A 273 4.03 -34.10 21.70
C HIS A 273 2.62 -33.81 21.15
N GLY A 274 2.53 -33.41 19.89
CA GLY A 274 1.30 -33.52 19.13
C GLY A 274 0.97 -35.00 19.01
N HIS A 275 -0.04 -35.47 19.74
CA HIS A 275 -0.63 -36.78 19.50
C HIS A 275 -1.26 -36.76 18.09
N HIS A 276 -0.50 -37.22 17.11
CA HIS A 276 -1.04 -37.86 15.95
C HIS A 276 -1.04 -39.37 16.23
N GLU A 277 -2.15 -39.88 16.71
CA GLU A 277 -2.47 -41.28 16.57
C GLU A 277 -2.73 -41.56 15.08
N SER A 278 -1.73 -42.07 14.39
CA SER A 278 -1.91 -42.82 13.16
C SER A 278 -1.41 -44.24 13.40
N GLU A 279 -2.36 -45.15 13.56
CA GLU A 279 -2.10 -46.59 13.55
C GLU A 279 -1.42 -47.01 12.23
N GLY A 280 -0.32 -47.72 12.41
CA GLY A 280 0.08 -48.90 11.65
C GLY A 280 0.54 -48.71 10.22
N HIS A 281 1.82 -48.79 10.03
CA HIS A 281 2.46 -49.91 9.28
C HIS A 281 3.99 -49.82 9.44
N LYS A 282 4.54 -50.82 10.08
CA LYS A 282 5.98 -51.07 10.08
C LYS A 282 6.33 -51.74 8.72
N GLU A 283 7.12 -51.10 7.90
CA GLU A 283 7.95 -51.72 6.94
C GLU A 283 9.42 -51.45 7.29
N GLU A 284 10.11 -52.52 7.54
CA GLU A 284 11.57 -52.58 7.70
C GLU A 284 12.22 -52.13 6.39
N VAL A 285 13.09 -51.13 6.43
CA VAL A 285 14.00 -50.82 5.34
C VAL A 285 15.41 -50.87 5.88
N GLU A 286 16.16 -51.79 5.26
CA GLU A 286 17.56 -52.09 5.46
C GLU A 286 18.46 -50.87 5.34
N GLU A 287 19.48 -50.84 6.20
CA GLU A 287 20.65 -49.99 6.13
C GLU A 287 21.40 -50.16 4.79
N THR A 288 21.62 -49.09 4.07
CA THR A 288 22.73 -49.02 3.12
C THR A 288 23.52 -47.73 3.33
N GLN A 289 24.80 -47.93 3.40
CA GLN A 289 25.94 -47.11 3.71
C GLN A 289 26.15 -45.89 2.77
N ASP A 290 26.73 -44.85 3.42
CA ASP A 290 27.68 -43.86 2.90
C ASP A 290 27.72 -43.53 1.40
N VAL A 291 27.38 -42.31 1.06
CA VAL A 291 28.07 -41.55 0.00
C VAL A 291 28.28 -40.08 0.39
N THR A 292 29.52 -39.74 0.39
CA THR A 292 30.23 -38.49 0.52
C THR A 292 29.60 -37.24 -0.16
N SER A 293 29.73 -36.14 0.56
CA SER A 293 29.76 -34.72 0.16
C SER A 293 30.02 -34.42 -1.31
N GLU A 294 29.08 -33.70 -1.94
CA GLU A 294 29.39 -32.74 -3.01
C GLU A 294 28.60 -31.45 -2.86
N SER A 295 29.36 -30.39 -2.84
CA SER A 295 28.90 -29.00 -2.83
C SER A 295 28.10 -28.68 -4.09
N GLY A 296 26.81 -28.49 -3.99
CA GLY A 296 25.93 -28.05 -5.08
C GLY A 296 26.00 -26.55 -5.30
N ASP A 297 26.47 -26.22 -6.46
CA ASP A 297 26.64 -24.91 -7.06
C ASP A 297 25.29 -24.18 -7.27
N TYR A 298 25.09 -23.06 -6.61
CA TYR A 298 23.87 -22.20 -6.71
C TYR A 298 23.82 -21.34 -7.98
N SER A 299 24.70 -21.57 -8.97
CA SER A 299 24.74 -20.80 -10.22
C SER A 299 23.59 -21.12 -11.19
N SER A 300 22.86 -22.23 -10.98
CA SER A 300 21.76 -22.64 -11.88
C SER A 300 20.44 -21.88 -11.66
N LEU A 301 20.21 -21.31 -10.45
CA LEU A 301 18.98 -20.55 -10.19
C LEU A 301 19.03 -19.11 -10.74
N ALA A 302 20.21 -18.54 -10.85
CA ALA A 302 20.39 -17.20 -11.41
C ALA A 302 20.21 -17.19 -12.95
N ASN A 303 20.51 -18.32 -13.62
CA ASN A 303 20.36 -18.42 -15.07
C ASN A 303 18.93 -18.74 -15.54
N MET A 304 18.02 -19.09 -14.61
CA MET A 304 16.62 -19.37 -14.94
C MET A 304 15.75 -18.12 -14.97
N ILE A 305 16.27 -16.98 -14.47
CA ILE A 305 15.56 -15.69 -14.42
C ILE A 305 15.92 -14.80 -15.61
N THR A 306 16.96 -15.10 -16.38
CA THR A 306 17.47 -14.25 -17.47
C THR A 306 17.26 -14.79 -18.89
N SER A 307 16.58 -15.93 -19.06
CA SER A 307 16.28 -16.46 -20.39
C SER A 307 14.76 -16.59 -20.62
N THR A 308 14.14 -15.49 -20.96
CA THR A 308 12.88 -15.46 -21.70
C THR A 308 13.02 -14.44 -22.81
N ASP A 309 13.61 -14.90 -23.89
CA ASP A 309 13.42 -14.28 -25.19
C ASP A 309 13.05 -15.38 -26.21
N SER A 310 11.98 -15.06 -26.93
CA SER A 310 11.56 -15.51 -28.27
C SER A 310 10.95 -16.91 -28.47
N GLU A 311 9.67 -16.82 -28.95
CA GLU A 311 9.03 -17.58 -30.03
C GLU A 311 8.55 -19.02 -29.73
N GLU A 312 7.24 -19.23 -29.67
CA GLU A 312 6.40 -19.74 -30.76
C GLU A 312 4.95 -20.01 -30.28
N VAL A 313 4.04 -19.69 -31.18
CA VAL A 313 2.58 -19.85 -31.14
C VAL A 313 2.18 -21.30 -31.13
N VAL A 314 1.29 -21.73 -30.25
CA VAL A 314 0.25 -22.75 -30.50
C VAL A 314 -0.98 -22.46 -29.64
N GLU A 315 -2.13 -22.37 -30.31
CA GLU A 315 -3.49 -22.31 -29.75
C GLU A 315 -3.85 -23.60 -29.03
N GLU A 316 -4.55 -23.50 -27.89
CA GLU A 316 -5.84 -24.12 -27.59
C GLU A 316 -6.19 -24.06 -26.10
N SER A 317 -7.33 -23.46 -25.86
CA SER A 317 -8.42 -23.73 -24.93
C SER A 317 -8.21 -24.06 -23.45
N ASP A 318 -9.03 -23.33 -22.69
CA ASP A 318 -9.81 -23.65 -21.48
C ASP A 318 -9.26 -23.35 -20.09
N ASP A 319 -10.03 -22.42 -19.51
CA ASP A 319 -10.49 -22.32 -18.11
C ASP A 319 -9.57 -22.74 -16.96
N SER A 320 -8.99 -21.75 -16.32
CA SER A 320 -8.95 -21.62 -14.88
C SER A 320 -7.86 -20.64 -14.40
N ASN A 321 -8.12 -19.34 -14.46
CA ASN A 321 -7.30 -18.40 -13.69
C ASN A 321 -8.08 -17.12 -13.29
N SER A 322 -9.07 -17.28 -12.39
CA SER A 322 -9.80 -16.14 -11.83
C SER A 322 -9.54 -15.91 -10.33
N GLY A 323 -8.49 -16.51 -9.76
CA GLY A 323 -8.25 -16.50 -8.32
C GLY A 323 -7.32 -15.41 -7.78
N TYR A 324 -6.42 -14.87 -8.59
CA TYR A 324 -5.37 -13.97 -8.08
C TYR A 324 -5.62 -12.46 -8.29
N ALA A 325 -6.50 -12.10 -9.18
CA ALA A 325 -6.87 -10.70 -9.39
C ALA A 325 -7.82 -10.14 -8.29
N SER A 326 -8.53 -11.02 -7.60
CA SER A 326 -9.51 -10.66 -6.56
C SER A 326 -8.87 -10.24 -5.23
N LEU A 327 -7.69 -10.76 -4.88
CA LEU A 327 -7.04 -10.44 -3.60
C LEU A 327 -6.38 -9.04 -3.60
N ALA A 328 -5.85 -8.62 -4.73
CA ALA A 328 -5.24 -7.30 -4.86
C ALA A 328 -6.30 -6.17 -4.87
N SER A 329 -7.50 -6.45 -5.41
CA SER A 329 -8.60 -5.47 -5.40
C SER A 329 -9.29 -5.36 -4.04
N LEU A 330 -9.33 -6.45 -3.26
CA LEU A 330 -9.88 -6.42 -1.90
C LEU A 330 -8.99 -5.67 -0.90
N LEU A 331 -7.67 -5.75 -1.06
CA LEU A 331 -6.73 -5.01 -0.21
C LEU A 331 -6.68 -3.50 -0.50
N LEU A 332 -7.21 -3.06 -1.64
CA LEU A 332 -7.27 -1.66 -2.02
C LEU A 332 -8.63 -1.00 -1.73
N SER A 333 -9.69 -1.77 -1.43
CA SER A 333 -11.03 -1.24 -1.17
C SER A 333 -11.29 -0.87 0.29
N ASP A 334 -10.52 -1.40 1.25
CA ASP A 334 -10.76 -1.20 2.69
C ASP A 334 -10.04 0.01 3.30
N THR A 335 -9.42 0.88 2.49
CA THR A 335 -8.78 2.11 3.02
C THR A 335 -9.64 3.36 2.97
N GLU A 336 -10.92 3.28 2.55
CA GLU A 336 -11.78 4.47 2.43
C GLU A 336 -12.58 4.84 3.71
N ASP A 337 -12.62 4.00 4.75
CA ASP A 337 -13.52 4.22 5.91
C ASP A 337 -12.85 4.76 7.20
N TYR A 338 -11.57 5.19 7.14
CA TYR A 338 -10.92 5.79 8.30
C TYR A 338 -10.36 7.19 8.01
N ALA A 339 -11.23 8.14 7.71
CA ALA A 339 -10.86 9.56 7.64
C ALA A 339 -11.98 10.48 8.14
N ASP A 340 -12.58 10.15 9.29
CA ASP A 340 -13.25 11.13 10.15
C ASP A 340 -12.44 11.28 11.43
N VAL A 341 -11.34 12.01 11.34
CA VAL A 341 -10.75 12.70 12.50
C VAL A 341 -11.16 14.14 12.34
N GLU A 342 -12.05 14.56 13.26
CA GLU A 342 -12.53 15.91 13.44
C GLU A 342 -11.37 16.92 13.39
N ASP A 343 -11.51 17.89 12.51
CA ASP A 343 -10.71 19.12 12.53
C ASP A 343 -10.94 19.81 13.88
N ILE A 344 -9.92 19.81 14.70
CA ILE A 344 -9.89 20.68 15.89
C ILE A 344 -9.56 22.08 15.35
N ASP A 345 -10.56 22.90 15.24
CA ASP A 345 -10.45 24.34 15.00
C ASP A 345 -9.67 24.96 16.19
N ASP A 346 -8.43 25.35 15.94
CA ASP A 346 -7.70 26.26 16.80
C ASP A 346 -8.30 27.69 16.63
N GLU A 347 -9.28 28.00 17.43
CA GLU A 347 -9.66 29.39 17.72
C GLU A 347 -8.50 30.05 18.48
N PHE A 348 -7.71 30.83 17.79
CA PHE A 348 -6.88 31.85 18.40
C PHE A 348 -7.70 33.14 18.50
N ASP A 349 -8.24 33.41 19.69
CA ASP A 349 -8.72 34.71 20.07
C ASP A 349 -7.58 35.71 20.14
N GLU A 350 -7.77 36.84 19.43
CA GLU A 350 -7.02 38.06 19.58
C GLU A 350 -7.39 38.74 20.91
N GLU A 351 -6.41 38.96 21.80
CA GLU A 351 -6.27 40.15 22.67
C GLU A 351 -4.78 40.45 22.90
#